data_a40d946004b2c9117595bde17ae1d4d6
#
_entry.id   a40d946004b2c9117595bde17ae1d4d6
#
_cell.length_a   1.000
_cell.length_b   1.000
_cell.length_c   1.000
_cell.angle_alpha   90.00
_cell.angle_beta   90.00
_cell.angle_gamma   90.00
#
_symmetry.space_group_name_H-M   'P 1'
#
loop_
_entity.id
_entity.type
_entity.pdbx_description
1 polymer ?
#
loop_
_entity_poly.entity_id
_entity_poly.type
_entity_poly.pdbx_seq_one_letter_code
_entity_poly.pdbx_strand_id
1 'polypeptide(L)'
;MNIFKTGPRFIRGYIETMRFTALKKQFRKLREAGDIEGEKELIRFGQKRWVENITPILGLTYEVHGEENVPAPEDGPFMLYSNHQSFADICATLWLMKDHGMMGYVSKEEWRKYPILADVVEYSRSIYLIRNNPKEAVKALGEAKKMLDMGFNLCIFPEGTRSQCHEMGEFKAGAFKFAEKAKVPILPVTIDGTYHFFEEKGTWNPAHIKITAHPLVHIETMDKHEQKEAQAAIEETIRSAL
;
A
#
# COMPACT_ATOMS: atom_id res chain seq x y z
N MET A 1 23.06 1.23 -16.92
CA MET A 1 21.92 0.28 -16.90
C MET A 1 22.10 -0.76 -18.00
N ASN A 2 22.23 -2.03 -17.65
CA ASN A 2 22.44 -3.08 -18.68
C ASN A 2 21.06 -3.43 -19.28
N ILE A 3 20.68 -2.70 -20.33
CA ILE A 3 19.38 -2.79 -21.02
C ILE A 3 19.05 -4.23 -21.45
N PHE A 4 20.06 -5.03 -21.77
CA PHE A 4 19.88 -6.44 -22.19
C PHE A 4 19.43 -7.36 -21.06
N LYS A 5 19.74 -7.04 -19.79
CA LYS A 5 19.30 -7.83 -18.61
C LYS A 5 18.01 -7.31 -18.00
N THR A 6 17.77 -6.00 -18.04
CA THR A 6 16.60 -5.35 -17.41
C THR A 6 15.43 -5.15 -18.38
N GLY A 7 15.69 -4.95 -19.68
CA GLY A 7 14.68 -4.70 -20.69
C GLY A 7 13.57 -5.78 -20.75
N PRO A 8 13.90 -7.08 -20.86
CA PRO A 8 12.90 -8.14 -20.91
C PRO A 8 12.04 -8.23 -19.62
N ARG A 9 12.64 -8.01 -18.45
CA ARG A 9 11.93 -7.98 -17.16
C ARG A 9 10.98 -6.79 -17.09
N PHE A 10 11.43 -5.62 -17.53
CA PHE A 10 10.56 -4.43 -17.60
C PHE A 10 9.34 -4.65 -18.48
N ILE A 11 9.53 -5.20 -19.70
CA ILE A 11 8.44 -5.49 -20.63
C ILE A 11 7.44 -6.48 -20.01
N ARG A 12 7.94 -7.55 -19.38
CA ARG A 12 7.08 -8.55 -18.72
C ARG A 12 6.31 -7.94 -17.55
N GLY A 13 6.96 -7.13 -16.69
CA GLY A 13 6.29 -6.42 -15.59
C GLY A 13 5.23 -5.44 -16.09
N TYR A 14 5.53 -4.71 -17.17
CA TYR A 14 4.57 -3.82 -17.83
C TYR A 14 3.35 -4.59 -18.35
N ILE A 15 3.54 -5.74 -19.01
CA ILE A 15 2.45 -6.60 -19.48
C ILE A 15 1.57 -7.08 -18.32
N GLU A 16 2.16 -7.49 -17.18
CA GLU A 16 1.36 -7.90 -16.00
C GLU A 16 0.53 -6.73 -15.46
N THR A 17 1.08 -5.52 -15.43
CA THR A 17 0.32 -4.32 -15.02
C THR A 17 -0.80 -4.01 -16.01
N MET A 18 -0.57 -4.16 -17.33
CA MET A 18 -1.63 -4.02 -18.34
C MET A 18 -2.74 -5.07 -18.17
N ARG A 19 -2.42 -6.29 -17.73
CA ARG A 19 -3.42 -7.31 -17.46
C ARG A 19 -4.36 -6.94 -16.31
N PHE A 20 -3.85 -6.28 -15.27
CA PHE A 20 -4.69 -5.72 -14.22
C PHE A 20 -5.61 -4.62 -14.77
N THR A 21 -5.05 -3.67 -15.50
CA THR A 21 -5.84 -2.56 -16.08
C THR A 21 -6.79 -3.02 -17.19
N ALA A 22 -6.57 -4.18 -17.82
CA ALA A 22 -7.51 -4.76 -18.77
C ALA A 22 -8.87 -5.13 -18.15
N LEU A 23 -8.92 -5.29 -16.81
CA LEU A 23 -10.17 -5.53 -16.08
C LEU A 23 -11.07 -4.29 -15.97
N LYS A 24 -10.65 -3.13 -16.47
CA LYS A 24 -11.36 -1.84 -16.30
C LYS A 24 -12.83 -1.84 -16.73
N LYS A 25 -13.19 -2.60 -17.75
CA LYS A 25 -14.60 -2.72 -18.18
C LYS A 25 -15.44 -3.44 -17.11
N GLN A 26 -14.87 -4.45 -16.45
CA GLN A 26 -15.54 -5.19 -15.38
C GLN A 26 -15.68 -4.31 -14.14
N PHE A 27 -14.61 -3.59 -13.76
CA PHE A 27 -14.66 -2.61 -12.66
C PHE A 27 -15.76 -1.56 -12.88
N ARG A 28 -15.84 -0.97 -14.07
CA ARG A 28 -16.90 0.02 -14.39
C ARG A 28 -18.29 -0.57 -14.26
N LYS A 29 -18.52 -1.77 -14.79
CA LYS A 29 -19.81 -2.46 -14.69
C LYS A 29 -20.23 -2.69 -13.24
N LEU A 30 -19.32 -3.16 -12.38
CA LEU A 30 -19.58 -3.38 -10.96
C LEU A 30 -19.89 -2.06 -10.23
N ARG A 31 -19.14 -1.00 -10.53
CA ARG A 31 -19.37 0.35 -9.96
C ARG A 31 -20.71 0.94 -10.38
N GLU A 32 -21.09 0.83 -11.66
CA GLU A 32 -22.39 1.28 -12.18
C GLU A 32 -23.54 0.49 -11.56
N ALA A 33 -23.35 -0.78 -11.25
CA ALA A 33 -24.31 -1.62 -10.57
C ALA A 33 -24.36 -1.39 -9.03
N GLY A 34 -23.41 -0.64 -8.48
CA GLY A 34 -23.27 -0.47 -7.02
C GLY A 34 -22.82 -1.76 -6.30
N ASP A 35 -22.28 -2.73 -7.02
CA ASP A 35 -21.84 -4.01 -6.50
C ASP A 35 -20.44 -3.87 -5.86
N ILE A 36 -20.42 -3.42 -4.60
CA ILE A 36 -19.20 -3.17 -3.84
C ILE A 36 -18.45 -4.47 -3.55
N GLU A 37 -19.16 -5.54 -3.17
CA GLU A 37 -18.51 -6.83 -2.85
C GLU A 37 -17.90 -7.46 -4.09
N GLY A 38 -18.61 -7.47 -5.22
CA GLY A 38 -18.04 -7.92 -6.49
C GLY A 38 -16.84 -7.08 -6.92
N GLU A 39 -16.82 -5.78 -6.64
CA GLU A 39 -15.65 -4.94 -6.91
C GLU A 39 -14.46 -5.29 -6.02
N LYS A 40 -14.67 -5.50 -4.70
CA LYS A 40 -13.62 -5.95 -3.77
C LYS A 40 -13.00 -7.27 -4.22
N GLU A 41 -13.83 -8.25 -4.58
CA GLU A 41 -13.36 -9.55 -5.08
C GLU A 41 -12.54 -9.41 -6.36
N LEU A 42 -12.98 -8.57 -7.30
CA LEU A 42 -12.26 -8.33 -8.55
C LEU A 42 -10.89 -7.65 -8.30
N ILE A 43 -10.83 -6.68 -7.37
CA ILE A 43 -9.57 -6.03 -6.97
C ILE A 43 -8.65 -7.07 -6.32
N ARG A 44 -9.14 -7.83 -5.33
CA ARG A 44 -8.37 -8.89 -4.65
C ARG A 44 -7.80 -9.90 -5.64
N PHE A 45 -8.63 -10.42 -6.53
CA PHE A 45 -8.20 -11.34 -7.58
C PHE A 45 -7.10 -10.74 -8.46
N GLY A 46 -7.31 -9.50 -8.92
CA GLY A 46 -6.36 -8.82 -9.79
C GLY A 46 -5.03 -8.53 -9.10
N GLN A 47 -5.05 -8.07 -7.85
CA GLN A 47 -3.85 -7.76 -7.05
C GLN A 47 -3.07 -9.03 -6.69
N LYS A 48 -3.75 -10.09 -6.22
CA LYS A 48 -3.13 -11.38 -5.93
C LYS A 48 -2.41 -11.93 -7.16
N ARG A 49 -3.12 -12.02 -8.29
CA ARG A 49 -2.54 -12.47 -9.54
C ARG A 49 -1.36 -11.61 -9.99
N TRP A 50 -1.48 -10.28 -9.85
CA TRP A 50 -0.40 -9.36 -10.23
C TRP A 50 0.84 -9.58 -9.38
N VAL A 51 0.71 -9.63 -8.05
CA VAL A 51 1.87 -9.77 -7.16
C VAL A 51 2.53 -11.14 -7.30
N GLU A 52 1.78 -12.21 -7.46
CA GLU A 52 2.31 -13.57 -7.69
C GLU A 52 3.08 -13.68 -9.02
N ASN A 53 2.64 -12.99 -10.07
CA ASN A 53 3.31 -12.99 -11.37
C ASN A 53 4.50 -12.04 -11.43
N ILE A 54 4.41 -10.85 -10.80
CA ILE A 54 5.47 -9.84 -10.86
C ILE A 54 6.67 -10.21 -9.99
N THR A 55 6.44 -10.83 -8.84
CA THR A 55 7.47 -11.22 -7.87
C THR A 55 8.62 -12.01 -8.49
N PRO A 56 8.40 -13.13 -9.20
CA PRO A 56 9.49 -13.88 -9.83
C PRO A 56 10.12 -13.13 -11.01
N ILE A 57 9.37 -12.29 -11.72
CA ILE A 57 9.92 -11.46 -12.81
C ILE A 57 10.94 -10.46 -12.27
N LEU A 58 10.65 -9.86 -11.12
CA LEU A 58 11.53 -8.90 -10.46
C LEU A 58 12.67 -9.59 -9.68
N GLY A 59 12.52 -10.89 -9.36
CA GLY A 59 13.48 -11.64 -8.54
C GLY A 59 13.34 -11.30 -7.05
N LEU A 60 12.12 -11.00 -6.61
CA LEU A 60 11.82 -10.73 -5.21
C LEU A 60 11.49 -12.04 -4.49
N THR A 61 11.93 -12.15 -3.23
CA THR A 61 11.53 -13.22 -2.30
C THR A 61 11.11 -12.59 -0.98
N TYR A 62 10.21 -13.25 -0.26
CA TYR A 62 9.65 -12.69 0.97
C TYR A 62 9.78 -13.67 2.13
N GLU A 63 10.11 -13.11 3.30
CA GLU A 63 9.97 -13.73 4.61
C GLU A 63 8.92 -12.92 5.38
N VAL A 64 7.82 -13.57 5.79
CA VAL A 64 6.68 -12.91 6.44
C VAL A 64 6.59 -13.37 7.89
N HIS A 65 6.49 -12.40 8.80
CA HIS A 65 6.28 -12.61 10.23
C HIS A 65 5.01 -11.90 10.69
N GLY A 66 4.32 -12.46 11.67
CA GLY A 66 3.12 -11.86 12.25
C GLY A 66 1.93 -11.83 11.28
N GLU A 67 1.86 -12.73 10.30
CA GLU A 67 0.75 -12.80 9.34
C GLU A 67 -0.60 -12.99 10.04
N GLU A 68 -0.60 -13.61 11.22
CA GLU A 68 -1.76 -13.76 12.10
C GLU A 68 -2.32 -12.45 12.64
N ASN A 69 -1.55 -11.35 12.58
CA ASN A 69 -2.01 -10.02 12.97
C ASN A 69 -2.78 -9.29 11.85
N VAL A 70 -2.75 -9.81 10.62
CA VAL A 70 -3.48 -9.21 9.51
C VAL A 70 -4.97 -9.54 9.66
N PRO A 71 -5.87 -8.51 9.76
CA PRO A 71 -7.29 -8.76 9.91
C PRO A 71 -7.87 -9.56 8.75
N ALA A 72 -8.77 -10.47 9.05
CA ALA A 72 -9.55 -11.16 8.05
C ALA A 72 -10.54 -10.18 7.36
N PRO A 73 -10.99 -10.45 6.12
CA PRO A 73 -11.92 -9.56 5.42
C PRO A 73 -13.21 -9.25 6.17
N GLU A 74 -13.67 -10.18 7.02
CA GLU A 74 -14.87 -10.04 7.87
C GLU A 74 -14.67 -9.14 9.10
N ASP A 75 -13.41 -8.90 9.53
CA ASP A 75 -13.11 -8.06 10.70
C ASP A 75 -13.29 -6.56 10.42
N GLY A 76 -13.55 -6.22 9.17
CA GLY A 76 -13.78 -4.85 8.72
C GLY A 76 -12.52 -4.17 8.17
N PRO A 77 -12.68 -2.91 7.74
CA PRO A 77 -11.59 -2.19 7.10
C PRO A 77 -10.56 -1.69 8.13
N PHE A 78 -9.34 -1.60 7.69
CA PHE A 78 -8.22 -1.05 8.45
C PHE A 78 -7.31 -0.20 7.56
N MET A 79 -6.42 0.56 8.19
CA MET A 79 -5.32 1.22 7.48
C MET A 79 -3.99 0.52 7.78
N LEU A 80 -3.26 0.15 6.73
CA LEU A 80 -1.90 -0.37 6.83
C LEU A 80 -0.92 0.82 6.84
N TYR A 81 -0.09 0.91 7.88
CA TYR A 81 0.98 1.90 8.00
C TYR A 81 2.33 1.21 7.94
N SER A 82 3.20 1.65 7.04
CA SER A 82 4.52 1.05 6.87
C SER A 82 5.59 2.10 6.59
N ASN A 83 6.84 1.78 6.92
CA ASN A 83 7.99 2.50 6.39
C ASN A 83 8.06 2.37 4.86
N HIS A 84 8.83 3.25 4.22
CA HIS A 84 8.90 3.33 2.75
C HIS A 84 10.33 3.40 2.24
N GLN A 85 10.90 2.26 1.89
CA GLN A 85 12.28 2.17 1.39
C GLN A 85 12.36 2.26 -0.15
N SER A 86 11.38 1.67 -0.86
CA SER A 86 11.48 1.43 -2.30
C SER A 86 10.11 1.46 -3.00
N PHE A 87 10.11 1.51 -4.32
CA PHE A 87 8.91 1.17 -5.11
C PHE A 87 8.47 -0.29 -4.91
N ALA A 88 9.40 -1.19 -4.53
CA ALA A 88 9.09 -2.58 -4.26
C ALA A 88 8.24 -2.79 -3.00
N ASP A 89 8.08 -1.77 -2.15
CA ASP A 89 7.19 -1.84 -0.97
C ASP A 89 5.73 -2.11 -1.36
N ILE A 90 5.31 -1.65 -2.54
CA ILE A 90 3.98 -1.98 -3.08
C ILE A 90 3.85 -3.49 -3.32
N CYS A 91 4.91 -4.13 -3.83
CA CYS A 91 4.92 -5.58 -4.01
C CYS A 91 4.90 -6.30 -2.65
N ALA A 92 5.65 -5.79 -1.65
CA ALA A 92 5.71 -6.36 -0.31
C ALA A 92 4.35 -6.28 0.41
N THR A 93 3.69 -5.11 0.38
CA THR A 93 2.36 -4.95 0.99
C THR A 93 1.30 -5.78 0.29
N LEU A 94 1.31 -5.87 -1.04
CA LEU A 94 0.39 -6.74 -1.79
C LEU A 94 0.69 -8.22 -1.58
N TRP A 95 1.96 -8.60 -1.35
CA TRP A 95 2.31 -9.98 -1.01
C TRP A 95 1.75 -10.37 0.36
N LEU A 96 1.88 -9.50 1.36
CA LEU A 96 1.26 -9.71 2.68
C LEU A 96 -0.26 -9.85 2.56
N MET A 97 -0.88 -9.00 1.75
CA MET A 97 -2.35 -8.92 1.64
C MET A 97 -2.99 -9.92 0.68
N LYS A 98 -2.21 -10.68 -0.11
CA LYS A 98 -2.72 -11.50 -1.23
C LYS A 98 -3.81 -12.50 -0.85
N ASP A 99 -3.79 -12.99 0.39
CA ASP A 99 -4.76 -13.95 0.90
C ASP A 99 -5.72 -13.33 1.95
N HIS A 100 -5.47 -12.07 2.38
CA HIS A 100 -6.21 -11.36 3.44
C HIS A 100 -7.15 -10.26 2.92
N GLY A 101 -7.17 -9.97 1.65
CA GLY A 101 -8.06 -8.96 1.09
C GLY A 101 -7.42 -8.10 0.01
N MET A 102 -8.03 -6.96 -0.26
CA MET A 102 -7.55 -6.00 -1.23
C MET A 102 -6.90 -4.79 -0.53
N MET A 103 -6.05 -4.06 -1.25
CA MET A 103 -5.37 -2.87 -0.73
C MET A 103 -5.42 -1.70 -1.73
N GLY A 104 -5.97 -0.57 -1.29
CA GLY A 104 -5.77 0.72 -1.94
C GLY A 104 -4.62 1.49 -1.29
N TYR A 105 -4.20 2.59 -1.90
CA TYR A 105 -3.05 3.38 -1.44
C TYR A 105 -3.35 4.87 -1.38
N VAL A 106 -2.73 5.56 -0.43
CA VAL A 106 -2.63 7.01 -0.46
C VAL A 106 -1.47 7.40 -1.38
N SER A 107 -1.79 7.78 -2.60
CA SER A 107 -0.85 7.96 -3.71
C SER A 107 -0.55 9.44 -4.00
N LYS A 108 0.62 9.72 -4.58
CA LYS A 108 0.97 11.05 -5.06
C LYS A 108 0.17 11.41 -6.31
N GLU A 109 -0.26 12.68 -6.42
CA GLU A 109 -1.01 13.15 -7.60
C GLU A 109 -0.20 13.04 -8.91
N GLU A 110 1.12 13.15 -8.85
CA GLU A 110 1.97 13.07 -10.03
C GLU A 110 1.78 11.77 -10.85
N TRP A 111 1.28 10.70 -10.25
CA TRP A 111 0.99 9.43 -10.94
C TRP A 111 -0.15 9.55 -11.95
N ARG A 112 -1.00 10.57 -11.86
CA ARG A 112 -2.05 10.87 -12.88
C ARG A 112 -1.49 11.12 -14.28
N LYS A 113 -0.22 11.53 -14.39
CA LYS A 113 0.46 11.80 -15.66
C LYS A 113 0.76 10.54 -16.47
N TYR A 114 0.71 9.38 -15.82
CA TYR A 114 1.03 8.09 -16.42
C TYR A 114 -0.25 7.25 -16.52
N PRO A 115 -0.85 7.11 -17.74
CA PRO A 115 -2.19 6.52 -17.88
C PRO A 115 -2.37 5.16 -17.24
N ILE A 116 -1.36 4.25 -17.37
CA ILE A 116 -1.45 2.92 -16.78
C ILE A 116 -1.41 2.96 -15.24
N LEU A 117 -0.63 3.88 -14.65
CA LEU A 117 -0.57 4.05 -13.20
C LEU A 117 -1.82 4.74 -12.68
N ALA A 118 -2.36 5.69 -13.43
CA ALA A 118 -3.65 6.32 -13.12
C ALA A 118 -4.78 5.27 -13.11
N ASP A 119 -4.82 4.36 -14.08
CA ASP A 119 -5.76 3.23 -14.09
C ASP A 119 -5.55 2.32 -12.86
N VAL A 120 -4.30 1.99 -12.49
CA VAL A 120 -4.01 1.19 -11.28
C VAL A 120 -4.53 1.88 -10.02
N VAL A 121 -4.26 3.18 -9.84
CA VAL A 121 -4.72 3.96 -8.69
C VAL A 121 -6.25 4.00 -8.64
N GLU A 122 -6.90 4.24 -9.79
CA GLU A 122 -8.36 4.29 -9.86
C GLU A 122 -9.01 2.93 -9.54
N TYR A 123 -8.53 1.85 -10.16
CA TYR A 123 -9.18 0.54 -10.05
C TYR A 123 -8.80 -0.23 -8.79
N SER A 124 -7.75 0.16 -8.08
CA SER A 124 -7.46 -0.32 -6.72
C SER A 124 -8.15 0.46 -5.61
N ARG A 125 -9.05 1.41 -5.94
CA ARG A 125 -9.69 2.32 -4.95
C ARG A 125 -8.68 3.12 -4.12
N SER A 126 -7.50 3.35 -4.69
CA SER A 126 -6.51 4.26 -4.13
C SER A 126 -6.95 5.71 -4.25
N ILE A 127 -6.44 6.56 -3.38
CA ILE A 127 -6.76 7.99 -3.36
C ILE A 127 -5.52 8.82 -3.69
N TYR A 128 -5.72 10.02 -4.22
CA TYR A 128 -4.63 10.95 -4.47
C TYR A 128 -4.49 11.97 -3.35
N LEU A 129 -3.26 12.19 -2.90
CA LEU A 129 -2.91 13.23 -1.94
C LEU A 129 -2.09 14.33 -2.64
N ILE A 130 -2.65 15.53 -2.71
CA ILE A 130 -1.94 16.74 -3.14
C ILE A 130 -1.26 17.34 -1.92
N ARG A 131 0.06 17.38 -1.96
CA ARG A 131 0.87 17.90 -0.85
C ARG A 131 0.88 19.42 -0.81
N ASN A 132 1.16 19.96 0.36
CA ASN A 132 1.28 21.42 0.60
C ASN A 132 0.01 22.20 0.24
N ASN A 133 -1.15 21.53 0.20
CA ASN A 133 -2.45 22.16 0.01
C ASN A 133 -3.44 21.67 1.08
N PRO A 134 -3.72 22.47 2.13
CA PRO A 134 -4.60 22.05 3.23
C PRO A 134 -6.02 21.69 2.77
N LYS A 135 -6.56 22.37 1.76
CA LYS A 135 -7.91 22.09 1.24
C LYS A 135 -7.96 20.69 0.57
N GLU A 136 -6.96 20.39 -0.24
CA GLU A 136 -6.87 19.08 -0.90
C GLU A 136 -6.55 17.98 0.10
N ALA A 137 -5.79 18.24 1.17
CA ALA A 137 -5.58 17.29 2.25
C ALA A 137 -6.90 16.93 2.95
N VAL A 138 -7.76 17.91 3.24
CA VAL A 138 -9.10 17.66 3.82
C VAL A 138 -9.97 16.84 2.87
N LYS A 139 -9.89 17.11 1.57
CA LYS A 139 -10.62 16.33 0.55
C LYS A 139 -10.13 14.88 0.51
N ALA A 140 -8.81 14.67 0.49
CA ALA A 140 -8.23 13.33 0.53
C ALA A 140 -8.64 12.54 1.79
N LEU A 141 -8.67 13.19 2.95
CA LEU A 141 -9.20 12.59 4.19
C LEU A 141 -10.68 12.16 4.06
N GLY A 142 -11.51 12.98 3.38
CA GLY A 142 -12.91 12.64 3.10
C GLY A 142 -13.05 11.47 2.12
N GLU A 143 -12.22 11.43 1.08
CA GLU A 143 -12.18 10.32 0.12
C GLU A 143 -11.71 9.02 0.80
N ALA A 144 -10.66 9.07 1.64
CA ALA A 144 -10.20 7.92 2.40
C ALA A 144 -11.29 7.37 3.32
N LYS A 145 -11.94 8.26 4.09
CA LYS A 145 -13.07 7.84 4.94
C LYS A 145 -14.15 7.14 4.12
N LYS A 146 -14.54 7.71 2.98
CA LYS A 146 -15.54 7.09 2.10
C LYS A 146 -15.12 5.69 1.64
N MET A 147 -13.85 5.48 1.27
CA MET A 147 -13.36 4.15 0.87
C MET A 147 -13.40 3.17 2.04
N LEU A 148 -12.94 3.58 3.21
CA LEU A 148 -12.96 2.77 4.42
C LEU A 148 -14.39 2.46 4.88
N ASP A 149 -15.33 3.42 4.84
CA ASP A 149 -16.76 3.20 5.14
C ASP A 149 -17.40 2.17 4.18
N MET A 150 -16.89 2.04 2.96
CA MET A 150 -17.30 1.02 1.98
C MET A 150 -16.59 -0.32 2.20
N GLY A 151 -15.72 -0.44 3.21
CA GLY A 151 -14.98 -1.65 3.56
C GLY A 151 -13.73 -1.90 2.70
N PHE A 152 -13.17 -0.88 2.04
CA PHE A 152 -11.88 -0.99 1.35
C PHE A 152 -10.73 -0.69 2.32
N ASN A 153 -9.67 -1.48 2.31
CA ASN A 153 -8.45 -1.21 3.07
C ASN A 153 -7.58 -0.18 2.36
N LEU A 154 -6.85 0.65 3.11
CA LEU A 154 -5.92 1.63 2.57
C LEU A 154 -4.54 1.51 3.21
N CYS A 155 -3.50 1.55 2.38
CA CYS A 155 -2.11 1.64 2.81
C CYS A 155 -1.61 3.08 2.70
N ILE A 156 -0.88 3.52 3.72
CA ILE A 156 -0.14 4.77 3.69
C ILE A 156 1.28 4.54 4.18
N PHE A 157 2.21 5.27 3.57
CA PHE A 157 3.59 5.37 4.01
C PHE A 157 3.78 6.73 4.70
N PRO A 158 3.76 6.78 6.05
CA PRO A 158 3.68 8.04 6.79
C PRO A 158 4.89 8.96 6.61
N GLU A 159 6.04 8.45 6.21
CA GLU A 159 7.21 9.24 5.84
C GLU A 159 6.91 10.23 4.68
N GLY A 160 5.94 9.84 3.85
CA GLY A 160 5.53 10.62 2.68
C GLY A 160 6.56 10.67 1.55
N THR A 161 7.71 10.04 1.70
CA THR A 161 8.73 9.85 0.66
C THR A 161 9.48 8.55 0.97
N ARG A 162 10.15 7.96 -0.03
CA ARG A 162 11.02 6.79 0.18
C ARG A 162 12.30 7.23 0.86
N SER A 163 12.76 6.47 1.82
CA SER A 163 14.08 6.64 2.44
C SER A 163 15.22 6.25 1.48
N GLN A 164 14.98 5.28 0.60
CA GLN A 164 15.92 4.73 -0.37
C GLN A 164 17.12 4.01 0.26
N CYS A 165 17.03 3.69 1.54
CA CYS A 165 18.04 3.00 2.35
C CYS A 165 17.35 2.20 3.45
N HIS A 166 18.15 1.53 4.29
CA HIS A 166 17.65 0.77 5.43
C HIS A 166 16.95 1.65 6.48
N GLU A 167 17.51 2.84 6.74
CA GLU A 167 16.99 3.73 7.78
C GLU A 167 15.65 4.33 7.39
N MET A 168 14.74 4.36 8.34
CA MET A 168 13.41 4.92 8.21
C MET A 168 13.43 6.43 8.53
N GLY A 169 12.72 7.24 7.73
CA GLY A 169 12.47 8.63 8.04
C GLY A 169 11.42 8.84 9.14
N GLU A 170 11.23 10.08 9.56
CA GLU A 170 10.21 10.45 10.55
C GLU A 170 8.80 10.35 9.96
N PHE A 171 7.85 9.86 10.73
CA PHE A 171 6.46 9.80 10.37
C PHE A 171 5.78 11.17 10.50
N LYS A 172 5.07 11.57 9.47
CA LYS A 172 4.32 12.83 9.46
C LYS A 172 3.01 12.67 10.22
N ALA A 173 2.81 13.48 11.26
CA ALA A 173 1.57 13.48 12.06
C ALA A 173 0.29 13.61 11.21
N GLY A 174 0.37 14.27 10.06
CA GLY A 174 -0.76 14.37 9.12
C GLY A 174 -1.22 13.04 8.54
N ALA A 175 -0.35 12.02 8.50
CA ALA A 175 -0.70 10.69 8.02
C ALA A 175 -1.69 9.99 8.97
N PHE A 176 -1.55 10.18 10.27
CA PHE A 176 -2.42 9.53 11.26
C PHE A 176 -3.87 10.05 11.23
N LYS A 177 -4.08 11.27 10.72
CA LYS A 177 -5.43 11.84 10.55
C LYS A 177 -6.33 11.02 9.62
N PHE A 178 -5.78 10.17 8.77
CA PHE A 178 -6.58 9.30 7.90
C PHE A 178 -7.33 8.24 8.71
N ALA A 179 -6.64 7.50 9.56
CA ALA A 179 -7.26 6.48 10.41
C ALA A 179 -8.14 7.12 11.50
N GLU A 180 -7.69 8.22 12.13
CA GLU A 180 -8.48 8.99 13.11
C GLU A 180 -9.82 9.46 12.52
N LYS A 181 -9.78 10.05 11.30
CA LYS A 181 -10.97 10.57 10.62
C LYS A 181 -11.93 9.46 10.20
N ALA A 182 -11.40 8.34 9.75
CA ALA A 182 -12.20 7.19 9.33
C ALA A 182 -12.70 6.35 10.51
N LYS A 183 -12.07 6.47 11.68
CA LYS A 183 -12.32 5.65 12.86
C LYS A 183 -12.12 4.16 12.57
N VAL A 184 -10.96 3.81 12.08
CA VAL A 184 -10.55 2.44 11.78
C VAL A 184 -9.23 2.14 12.47
N PRO A 185 -8.94 0.86 12.78
CA PRO A 185 -7.67 0.46 13.36
C PRO A 185 -6.52 0.61 12.37
N ILE A 186 -5.30 0.64 12.92
CA ILE A 186 -4.06 0.67 12.16
C ILE A 186 -3.36 -0.67 12.29
N LEU A 187 -2.97 -1.26 11.16
CA LEU A 187 -2.02 -2.38 11.08
C LEU A 187 -0.63 -1.82 10.82
N PRO A 188 0.28 -1.80 11.82
CA PRO A 188 1.66 -1.42 11.59
C PRO A 188 2.40 -2.55 10.87
N VAL A 189 3.18 -2.22 9.84
CA VAL A 189 3.96 -3.19 9.06
C VAL A 189 5.37 -2.65 8.86
N THR A 190 6.38 -3.44 9.21
CA THR A 190 7.77 -3.16 8.88
C THR A 190 8.15 -3.90 7.61
N ILE A 191 8.78 -3.17 6.67
CA ILE A 191 9.32 -3.73 5.43
C ILE A 191 10.82 -3.45 5.41
N ASP A 192 11.62 -4.50 5.33
CA ASP A 192 13.08 -4.36 5.23
C ASP A 192 13.64 -5.09 4.02
N GLY A 193 14.66 -4.48 3.39
CA GLY A 193 15.39 -5.03 2.25
C GLY A 193 14.87 -4.64 0.87
N THR A 194 13.76 -3.92 0.74
CA THR A 194 13.23 -3.50 -0.57
C THR A 194 14.14 -2.51 -1.30
N TYR A 195 14.91 -1.68 -0.58
CA TYR A 195 15.86 -0.72 -1.17
C TYR A 195 16.98 -1.40 -1.96
N HIS A 196 17.30 -2.65 -1.66
CA HIS A 196 18.27 -3.46 -2.43
C HIS A 196 17.81 -3.74 -3.87
N PHE A 197 16.47 -3.72 -4.10
CA PHE A 197 15.92 -4.01 -5.42
C PHE A 197 16.38 -3.00 -6.47
N PHE A 198 16.39 -1.71 -6.18
CA PHE A 198 16.73 -0.67 -7.14
C PHE A 198 17.53 0.49 -6.53
N GLU A 199 17.14 0.99 -5.37
CA GLU A 199 17.59 2.28 -4.84
C GLU A 199 19.07 2.27 -4.48
N GLU A 200 19.58 1.17 -3.95
CA GLU A 200 20.99 1.05 -3.54
C GLU A 200 21.98 1.17 -4.73
N LYS A 201 21.65 0.58 -5.87
CA LYS A 201 22.56 0.48 -7.03
C LYS A 201 22.08 1.17 -8.29
N GLY A 202 20.86 1.76 -8.27
CA GLY A 202 20.24 2.35 -9.44
C GLY A 202 19.96 1.36 -10.58
N THR A 203 19.99 0.05 -10.29
CA THR A 203 19.72 -1.05 -11.22
C THR A 203 18.87 -2.11 -10.56
N TRP A 204 18.07 -2.82 -11.33
CA TRP A 204 17.22 -3.88 -10.80
C TRP A 204 18.06 -5.10 -10.39
N ASN A 205 17.97 -5.44 -9.11
CA ASN A 205 18.64 -6.59 -8.52
C ASN A 205 17.60 -7.48 -7.82
N PRO A 206 17.81 -8.80 -7.78
CA PRO A 206 17.04 -9.65 -6.88
C PRO A 206 17.16 -9.15 -5.43
N ALA A 207 16.07 -9.20 -4.68
CA ALA A 207 16.06 -8.79 -3.29
C ALA A 207 15.29 -9.79 -2.43
N HIS A 208 15.80 -10.05 -1.23
CA HIS A 208 15.10 -10.76 -0.18
C HIS A 208 14.49 -9.72 0.76
N ILE A 209 13.19 -9.81 0.98
CA ILE A 209 12.41 -8.80 1.69
C ILE A 209 11.80 -9.45 2.92
N LYS A 210 12.07 -8.88 4.08
CA LYS A 210 11.42 -9.23 5.33
C LYS A 210 10.23 -8.33 5.55
N ILE A 211 9.07 -8.94 5.85
CA ILE A 211 7.82 -8.24 6.16
C ILE A 211 7.39 -8.67 7.55
N THR A 212 7.19 -7.71 8.46
CA THR A 212 6.69 -7.98 9.81
C THR A 212 5.38 -7.23 10.01
N ALA A 213 4.26 -7.96 10.12
CA ALA A 213 2.99 -7.39 10.53
C ALA A 213 2.91 -7.40 12.06
N HIS A 214 2.70 -6.22 12.65
CA HIS A 214 2.61 -6.07 14.11
C HIS A 214 1.16 -6.14 14.58
N PRO A 215 0.91 -6.30 15.89
CA PRO A 215 -0.44 -6.29 16.43
C PRO A 215 -1.24 -5.05 16.02
N LEU A 216 -2.52 -5.27 15.72
CA LEU A 216 -3.46 -4.23 15.32
C LEU A 216 -3.62 -3.18 16.44
N VAL A 217 -3.60 -1.91 16.08
CA VAL A 217 -3.76 -0.79 17.02
C VAL A 217 -5.12 -0.13 16.83
N HIS A 218 -5.99 -0.26 17.82
CA HIS A 218 -7.37 0.23 17.81
C HIS A 218 -7.47 1.71 18.20
N ILE A 219 -6.90 2.60 17.38
CA ILE A 219 -6.91 4.05 17.66
C ILE A 219 -8.30 4.67 17.67
N GLU A 220 -9.28 4.02 17.04
CA GLU A 220 -10.68 4.46 16.98
C GLU A 220 -11.37 4.42 18.34
N THR A 221 -10.83 3.66 19.30
CA THR A 221 -11.34 3.56 20.68
C THR A 221 -10.64 4.49 21.66
N MET A 222 -9.56 5.17 21.22
CA MET A 222 -8.69 6.00 22.05
C MET A 222 -9.12 7.46 22.08
N ASP A 223 -8.85 8.13 23.19
CA ASP A 223 -8.95 9.58 23.27
C ASP A 223 -7.79 10.26 22.52
N LYS A 224 -7.79 11.62 22.44
CA LYS A 224 -6.79 12.36 21.67
C LYS A 224 -5.37 12.27 22.27
N HIS A 225 -5.24 12.08 23.59
CA HIS A 225 -3.96 11.93 24.22
C HIS A 225 -3.39 10.53 23.93
N GLU A 226 -4.19 9.52 24.12
CA GLU A 226 -3.86 8.13 23.81
C GLU A 226 -3.52 7.94 22.32
N GLN A 227 -4.27 8.57 21.42
CA GLN A 227 -3.97 8.56 19.97
C GLN A 227 -2.58 9.13 19.65
N LYS A 228 -2.18 10.21 20.34
CA LYS A 228 -0.86 10.81 20.14
C LYS A 228 0.27 9.89 20.65
N GLU A 229 0.07 9.22 21.77
CA GLU A 229 1.01 8.23 22.29
C GLU A 229 1.09 7.00 21.38
N ALA A 230 -0.06 6.52 20.90
CA ALA A 230 -0.13 5.42 19.94
C ALA A 230 0.60 5.72 18.61
N GLN A 231 0.55 6.97 18.13
CA GLN A 231 1.31 7.38 16.93
C GLN A 231 2.81 7.21 17.11
N ALA A 232 3.35 7.66 18.26
CA ALA A 232 4.77 7.50 18.58
C ALA A 232 5.14 6.02 18.78
N ALA A 233 4.27 5.25 19.43
CA ALA A 233 4.47 3.82 19.64
C ALA A 233 4.45 3.04 18.31
N ILE A 234 3.56 3.36 17.38
CA ILE A 234 3.50 2.75 16.03
C ILE A 234 4.81 3.03 15.27
N GLU A 235 5.28 4.28 15.28
CA GLU A 235 6.53 4.64 14.62
C GLU A 235 7.71 3.85 15.21
N GLU A 236 7.82 3.79 16.54
CA GLU A 236 8.88 3.04 17.23
C GLU A 236 8.77 1.53 16.97
N THR A 237 7.56 0.97 16.97
CA THR A 237 7.33 -0.44 16.68
C THR A 237 7.84 -0.80 15.28
N ILE A 238 7.54 0.02 14.28
CA ILE A 238 7.99 -0.21 12.89
C ILE A 238 9.51 -0.04 12.82
N ARG A 239 10.08 0.98 13.48
CA ARG A 239 11.52 1.28 13.50
C ARG A 239 12.34 0.16 14.16
N SER A 240 11.87 -0.37 15.26
CA SER A 240 12.61 -1.38 16.05
C SER A 240 12.69 -2.76 15.39
N ALA A 241 11.91 -2.99 14.32
CA ALA A 241 11.89 -4.25 13.58
C ALA A 241 12.66 -4.21 12.24
N LEU A 242 13.31 -3.06 11.93
CA LEU A 242 14.22 -2.88 10.78
C LEU A 242 15.58 -3.56 10.98
#